data_761ed5fefeb51fc6644cc77fe2ce75de
#
_entry.id   761ed5fefeb51fc6644cc77fe2ce75de
#
_cell.length_a   1.000
_cell.length_b   1.000
_cell.length_c   1.000
_cell.angle_alpha   90.00
_cell.angle_beta   90.00
_cell.angle_gamma   90.00
#
_symmetry.space_group_name_H-M   'P 1'
#
loop_
_entity.id
_entity.type
_entity.pdbx_description
1 polymer ?
#
loop_
_entity_poly.entity_id
_entity_poly.type
_entity_poly.pdbx_seq_one_letter_code
_entity_poly.pdbx_strand_id
1 'polypeptide(L)'
;KADGLQEYLLPTSKVLGIEWAERLKQQERGYKFENQYAALTYKEVDGGTDRLDPQKEEEKTIEESLDWISFKDQFFGVTLIADAGMSKVNLKSKPEEDFSKGFLKQYDASAETAFDPTGTKASSFKLYLGPNKFRTLQKIDDIVNPDKDLKLEHLVYLGWPLFRYINRYFTIYVFDWLTDLGLSMGIVLLLITILL
;
A
#
# COMPACT_ATOMS: atom_id res chain seq x y z
N LYS A 1 -11.73 11.30 -17.17
CA LYS A 1 -12.46 11.57 -18.41
C LYS A 1 -11.80 12.74 -19.12
N ALA A 2 -11.37 12.53 -20.39
CA ALA A 2 -10.72 13.56 -21.19
C ALA A 2 -11.78 14.42 -21.90
N ASP A 3 -12.40 15.35 -21.17
CA ASP A 3 -13.37 16.29 -21.75
C ASP A 3 -12.64 17.47 -22.40
N GLY A 4 -12.99 17.76 -23.66
CA GLY A 4 -12.38 18.86 -24.42
C GLY A 4 -10.97 18.59 -24.96
N LEU A 5 -10.43 17.38 -24.74
CA LEU A 5 -9.10 16.97 -25.23
C LEU A 5 -9.16 16.06 -26.46
N GLN A 6 -10.36 15.66 -26.92
CA GLN A 6 -10.55 14.69 -28.00
C GLN A 6 -9.84 15.09 -29.30
N GLU A 7 -9.78 16.40 -29.60
CA GLU A 7 -9.10 16.92 -30.80
C GLU A 7 -7.57 16.80 -30.73
N TYR A 8 -7.02 16.69 -29.51
CA TYR A 8 -5.58 16.62 -29.26
C TYR A 8 -5.07 15.20 -29.03
N LEU A 9 -6.00 14.25 -28.84
CA LEU A 9 -5.66 12.85 -28.58
C LEU A 9 -5.70 12.02 -29.84
N LEU A 10 -4.68 11.18 -30.01
CA LEU A 10 -4.70 10.19 -31.09
C LEU A 10 -5.80 9.17 -30.80
N PRO A 11 -6.67 8.84 -31.78
CA PRO A 11 -7.73 7.81 -31.60
C PRO A 11 -7.20 6.43 -31.23
N THR A 12 -5.91 6.19 -31.49
CA THR A 12 -5.20 4.96 -31.17
C THR A 12 -4.66 4.90 -29.75
N SER A 13 -4.69 6.03 -29.02
CA SER A 13 -4.18 6.10 -27.64
C SER A 13 -5.17 5.42 -26.67
N LYS A 14 -4.96 4.15 -26.39
CA LYS A 14 -5.83 3.32 -25.53
C LYS A 14 -5.28 3.12 -24.12
N VAL A 15 -4.15 3.74 -23.80
CA VAL A 15 -3.46 3.61 -22.53
C VAL A 15 -3.11 4.99 -21.97
N LEU A 16 -3.17 5.10 -20.64
CA LEU A 16 -2.68 6.22 -19.86
C LEU A 16 -1.47 5.74 -19.06
N GLY A 17 -0.32 6.38 -19.27
CA GLY A 17 0.87 6.16 -18.45
C GLY A 17 0.73 6.85 -17.09
N ILE A 18 1.16 6.17 -16.05
CA ILE A 18 1.23 6.67 -14.68
C ILE A 18 2.69 6.60 -14.25
N GLU A 19 3.23 7.71 -13.80
CA GLU A 19 4.54 7.78 -13.17
C GLU A 19 4.37 8.39 -11.79
N TRP A 20 4.94 7.73 -10.77
CA TRP A 20 4.85 8.15 -9.39
C TRP A 20 6.17 7.91 -8.70
N ALA A 21 6.75 8.95 -8.13
CA ALA A 21 7.98 8.91 -7.37
C ALA A 21 7.80 9.59 -6.01
N GLU A 22 8.39 9.01 -4.98
CA GLU A 22 8.37 9.55 -3.64
C GLU A 22 9.72 9.32 -2.96
N ARG A 23 10.20 10.34 -2.28
CA ARG A 23 11.36 10.23 -1.39
C ARG A 23 10.89 10.25 0.05
N LEU A 24 10.91 9.08 0.67
CA LEU A 24 10.36 8.85 1.99
C LEU A 24 11.21 9.50 3.07
N LYS A 25 10.60 10.41 3.85
CA LYS A 25 11.27 11.12 4.94
C LYS A 25 11.32 10.27 6.19
N GLN A 26 12.46 10.28 6.88
CA GLN A 26 12.59 9.68 8.20
C GLN A 26 11.74 10.45 9.22
N GLN A 27 10.96 9.75 10.02
CA GLN A 27 10.09 10.32 11.06
C GLN A 27 10.65 10.05 12.46
N GLU A 28 11.33 8.94 12.66
CA GLU A 28 11.83 8.50 13.95
C GLU A 28 13.36 8.53 14.05
N ARG A 29 13.88 8.50 15.29
CA ARG A 29 15.34 8.45 15.53
C ARG A 29 15.97 7.11 15.15
N GLY A 30 15.17 6.05 15.10
CA GLY A 30 15.62 4.68 14.85
C GLY A 30 15.62 4.29 13.39
N TYR A 31 16.50 4.84 12.56
CA TYR A 31 16.55 4.56 11.11
C TYR A 31 16.37 3.08 10.74
N LYS A 32 17.15 2.18 11.35
CA LYS A 32 17.10 0.74 10.99
C LYS A 32 15.73 0.11 11.25
N PHE A 33 15.09 0.51 12.34
CA PHE A 33 13.77 0.00 12.71
C PHE A 33 12.70 0.55 11.78
N GLU A 34 12.69 1.85 11.55
CA GLU A 34 11.72 2.50 10.66
C GLU A 34 11.87 1.98 9.21
N ASN A 35 13.11 1.86 8.72
CA ASN A 35 13.40 1.42 7.37
C ASN A 35 12.88 0.00 7.05
N GLN A 36 12.90 -0.93 8.01
CA GLN A 36 12.42 -2.30 7.78
C GLN A 36 10.90 -2.41 7.61
N TYR A 37 10.14 -1.41 8.10
CA TYR A 37 8.69 -1.34 7.95
C TYR A 37 8.24 -0.44 6.79
N ALA A 38 9.14 0.38 6.28
CA ALA A 38 8.92 1.18 5.09
C ALA A 38 9.08 0.31 3.85
N ALA A 39 8.02 0.10 3.08
CA ALA A 39 8.02 -0.81 1.93
C ALA A 39 7.14 -0.30 0.79
N LEU A 40 7.58 -0.51 -0.44
CA LEU A 40 6.73 -0.46 -1.61
C LEU A 40 5.96 -1.79 -1.69
N THR A 41 4.64 -1.72 -1.60
CA THR A 41 3.74 -2.87 -1.55
C THR A 41 2.73 -2.78 -2.69
N TYR A 42 2.31 -3.90 -3.23
CA TYR A 42 1.35 -3.95 -4.32
C TYR A 42 0.43 -5.16 -4.20
N LYS A 43 -0.70 -5.15 -4.91
CA LYS A 43 -1.63 -6.27 -5.00
C LYS A 43 -1.94 -6.57 -6.46
N GLU A 44 -1.76 -7.83 -6.83
CA GLU A 44 -2.18 -8.38 -8.11
C GLU A 44 -3.69 -8.61 -8.16
N VAL A 45 -4.32 -8.36 -9.31
CA VAL A 45 -5.77 -8.50 -9.50
C VAL A 45 -6.25 -9.89 -9.11
N ASP A 46 -5.62 -10.93 -9.66
CA ASP A 46 -5.98 -12.35 -9.44
C ASP A 46 -5.03 -13.03 -8.44
N GLY A 47 -4.17 -12.24 -7.80
CA GLY A 47 -3.11 -12.74 -6.92
C GLY A 47 -3.19 -12.24 -5.49
N GLY A 48 -2.05 -12.36 -4.83
CA GLY A 48 -1.85 -11.89 -3.47
C GLY A 48 -1.36 -10.45 -3.38
N THR A 49 -1.03 -10.06 -2.17
CA THR A 49 -0.28 -8.85 -1.85
C THR A 49 1.18 -9.22 -1.65
N ASP A 50 2.07 -8.50 -2.30
CA ASP A 50 3.51 -8.68 -2.19
C ASP A 50 4.21 -7.33 -1.99
N ARG A 51 5.49 -7.32 -1.68
CA ARG A 51 6.28 -6.11 -1.45
C ARG A 51 7.71 -6.29 -1.93
N LEU A 52 8.35 -5.20 -2.30
CA LEU A 52 9.80 -5.18 -2.51
C LEU A 52 10.55 -5.31 -1.18
N ASP A 53 11.76 -5.88 -1.23
CA ASP A 53 12.62 -6.03 -0.04
C ASP A 53 12.91 -4.64 0.57
N PRO A 54 12.48 -4.38 1.82
CA PRO A 54 12.66 -3.07 2.41
C PRO A 54 14.10 -2.75 2.78
N GLN A 55 15.02 -3.72 2.70
CA GLN A 55 16.41 -3.54 3.13
C GLN A 55 17.40 -3.43 1.98
N LYS A 56 16.96 -3.70 0.74
CA LYS A 56 17.84 -3.71 -0.45
C LYS A 56 17.30 -2.77 -1.52
N GLU A 57 18.19 -2.36 -2.41
CA GLU A 57 17.75 -1.81 -3.68
C GLU A 57 17.14 -2.96 -4.50
N GLU A 58 15.91 -2.79 -4.91
CA GLU A 58 15.18 -3.76 -5.71
C GLU A 58 14.36 -3.06 -6.79
N GLU A 59 14.43 -3.60 -8.00
CA GLU A 59 13.60 -3.20 -9.11
C GLU A 59 12.89 -4.45 -9.65
N LYS A 60 11.57 -4.35 -9.83
CA LYS A 60 10.73 -5.46 -10.26
C LYS A 60 9.76 -5.03 -11.35
N THR A 61 9.83 -5.71 -12.49
CA THR A 61 8.80 -5.63 -13.51
C THR A 61 7.75 -6.69 -13.24
N ILE A 62 6.47 -6.31 -13.26
CA ILE A 62 5.35 -7.18 -12.93
C ILE A 62 4.51 -7.34 -14.20
N GLU A 63 4.35 -8.59 -14.62
CA GLU A 63 3.60 -8.96 -15.83
C GLU A 63 2.09 -8.98 -15.57
N GLU A 64 1.68 -9.29 -14.33
CA GLU A 64 0.31 -9.35 -13.89
C GLU A 64 -0.27 -7.94 -13.72
N SER A 65 -1.58 -7.82 -13.89
CA SER A 65 -2.28 -6.57 -13.59
C SER A 65 -2.39 -6.35 -12.09
N LEU A 66 -2.18 -5.11 -11.64
CA LEU A 66 -2.28 -4.72 -10.24
C LEU A 66 -3.58 -3.98 -9.96
N ASP A 67 -4.17 -4.23 -8.79
CA ASP A 67 -5.28 -3.45 -8.24
C ASP A 67 -4.80 -2.14 -7.65
N TRP A 68 -3.70 -2.21 -6.92
CA TRP A 68 -3.12 -1.04 -6.27
C TRP A 68 -1.61 -1.16 -6.06
N ILE A 69 -0.99 0.02 -5.94
CA ILE A 69 0.40 0.21 -5.53
C ILE A 69 0.40 1.13 -4.32
N SER A 70 1.21 0.82 -3.31
CA SER A 70 1.31 1.60 -2.08
C SER A 70 2.76 1.92 -1.73
N PHE A 71 3.04 3.19 -1.52
CA PHE A 71 4.26 3.70 -0.89
C PHE A 71 3.95 3.95 0.57
N LYS A 72 4.66 3.29 1.46
CA LYS A 72 4.37 3.41 2.89
C LYS A 72 5.64 3.52 3.72
N ASP A 73 5.51 4.28 4.80
CA ASP A 73 6.40 4.24 5.95
C ASP A 73 5.89 3.26 7.03
N GLN A 74 6.37 3.38 8.24
CA GLN A 74 5.93 2.54 9.35
C GLN A 74 4.46 2.79 9.73
N PHE A 75 4.00 4.04 9.72
CA PHE A 75 2.70 4.45 10.28
C PHE A 75 1.69 4.88 9.25
N PHE A 76 2.14 5.43 8.12
CA PHE A 76 1.31 5.99 7.08
C PHE A 76 1.63 5.39 5.72
N GLY A 77 0.67 5.48 4.82
CA GLY A 77 0.84 5.06 3.44
C GLY A 77 0.04 5.92 2.48
N VAL A 78 0.54 5.98 1.26
CA VAL A 78 -0.16 6.51 0.10
C VAL A 78 -0.39 5.34 -0.84
N THR A 79 -1.65 5.06 -1.14
CA THR A 79 -2.03 3.92 -1.99
C THR A 79 -2.84 4.41 -3.17
N LEU A 80 -2.36 4.14 -4.37
CA LEU A 80 -3.06 4.38 -5.62
C LEU A 80 -3.80 3.10 -6.04
N ILE A 81 -5.11 3.19 -6.17
CA ILE A 81 -6.01 2.10 -6.56
C ILE A 81 -6.57 2.46 -7.94
N ALA A 82 -6.49 1.54 -8.90
CA ALA A 82 -7.04 1.72 -10.23
C ALA A 82 -8.22 0.77 -10.46
N ASP A 83 -9.41 1.32 -10.72
CA ASP A 83 -10.62 0.50 -10.91
C ASP A 83 -10.51 -0.45 -12.12
N ALA A 84 -9.78 -0.06 -13.15
CA ALA A 84 -9.52 -0.88 -14.33
C ALA A 84 -8.24 -1.74 -14.22
N GLY A 85 -7.55 -1.68 -13.09
CA GLY A 85 -6.23 -2.28 -12.92
C GLY A 85 -5.11 -1.49 -13.60
N MET A 86 -3.87 -1.87 -13.28
CA MET A 86 -2.64 -1.32 -13.83
C MET A 86 -1.81 -2.44 -14.44
N SER A 87 -1.28 -2.25 -15.62
CA SER A 87 -0.45 -3.20 -16.37
C SER A 87 0.92 -2.62 -16.69
N LYS A 88 1.84 -3.45 -17.17
CA LYS A 88 3.24 -3.07 -17.51
C LYS A 88 3.89 -2.29 -16.37
N VAL A 89 3.77 -2.86 -15.19
CA VAL A 89 4.20 -2.18 -13.96
C VAL A 89 5.69 -2.41 -13.75
N ASN A 90 6.42 -1.31 -13.54
CA ASN A 90 7.79 -1.36 -13.02
C ASN A 90 7.82 -0.64 -11.68
N LEU A 91 8.34 -1.31 -10.67
CA LEU A 91 8.46 -0.82 -9.30
C LEU A 91 9.91 -0.82 -8.88
N LYS A 92 10.34 0.26 -8.25
CA LYS A 92 11.70 0.38 -7.72
C LYS A 92 11.69 0.93 -6.31
N SER A 93 12.49 0.31 -5.43
CA SER A 93 12.76 0.76 -4.07
C SER A 93 14.26 0.85 -3.87
N LYS A 94 14.74 2.03 -3.49
CA LYS A 94 16.16 2.29 -3.24
C LYS A 94 16.33 2.87 -1.84
N PRO A 95 16.92 2.13 -0.87
CA PRO A 95 17.30 2.69 0.43
C PRO A 95 18.27 3.86 0.30
N GLU A 96 18.15 4.85 1.17
CA GLU A 96 19.10 5.97 1.23
C GLU A 96 20.41 5.50 1.88
N GLU A 97 21.53 5.83 1.27
CA GLU A 97 22.87 5.48 1.79
C GLU A 97 23.34 6.47 2.87
N ASP A 98 22.96 7.74 2.72
CA ASP A 98 23.32 8.82 3.63
C ASP A 98 22.12 9.26 4.48
N PHE A 99 22.00 8.64 5.65
CA PHE A 99 20.92 8.90 6.61
C PHE A 99 20.97 10.29 7.25
N SER A 100 22.12 11.01 7.13
CA SER A 100 22.24 12.38 7.65
C SER A 100 21.28 13.34 6.95
N LYS A 101 20.79 12.99 5.74
CA LYS A 101 19.84 13.77 4.98
C LYS A 101 18.40 13.67 5.49
N GLY A 102 18.13 12.77 6.45
CA GLY A 102 16.79 12.58 7.04
C GLY A 102 15.78 11.91 6.10
N PHE A 103 16.24 11.09 5.16
CA PHE A 103 15.42 10.26 4.30
C PHE A 103 15.71 8.78 4.51
N LEU A 104 14.69 7.94 4.29
CA LEU A 104 14.80 6.49 4.41
C LEU A 104 15.13 5.84 3.08
N LYS A 105 14.38 6.19 2.04
CA LYS A 105 14.49 5.60 0.71
C LYS A 105 13.73 6.39 -0.35
N GLN A 106 13.99 6.04 -1.58
CA GLN A 106 13.22 6.49 -2.74
C GLN A 106 12.39 5.34 -3.27
N TYR A 107 11.15 5.65 -3.63
CA TYR A 107 10.24 4.78 -4.37
C TYR A 107 9.96 5.39 -5.72
N ASP A 108 9.95 4.54 -6.75
CA ASP A 108 9.56 4.88 -8.09
C ASP A 108 8.59 3.80 -8.60
N ALA A 109 7.52 4.21 -9.25
CA ALA A 109 6.56 3.33 -9.91
C ALA A 109 6.19 3.89 -11.26
N SER A 110 6.14 3.03 -12.28
CA SER A 110 5.54 3.32 -13.56
C SER A 110 4.54 2.24 -13.92
N ALA A 111 3.43 2.61 -14.52
CA ALA A 111 2.36 1.70 -14.89
C ALA A 111 1.56 2.24 -16.06
N GLU A 112 0.82 1.38 -16.74
CA GLU A 112 -0.17 1.74 -17.75
C GLU A 112 -1.57 1.29 -17.28
N THR A 113 -2.60 2.09 -17.59
CA THR A 113 -3.99 1.70 -17.40
C THR A 113 -4.81 1.97 -18.63
N ALA A 114 -5.98 1.31 -18.75
CA ALA A 114 -6.87 1.50 -19.88
C ALA A 114 -7.37 2.95 -19.97
N PHE A 115 -7.33 3.50 -21.16
CA PHE A 115 -7.77 4.85 -21.46
C PHE A 115 -8.69 4.88 -22.68
N ASP A 116 -9.77 5.64 -22.60
CA ASP A 116 -10.68 5.87 -23.71
C ASP A 116 -10.53 7.30 -24.24
N PRO A 117 -9.88 7.50 -25.41
CA PRO A 117 -9.69 8.82 -25.99
C PRO A 117 -10.99 9.47 -26.47
N THR A 118 -12.07 8.68 -26.67
CA THR A 118 -13.37 9.21 -27.07
C THR A 118 -14.10 9.91 -25.92
N GLY A 119 -13.65 9.71 -24.68
CA GLY A 119 -14.25 10.29 -23.48
C GLY A 119 -15.58 9.66 -23.06
N THR A 120 -15.99 8.53 -23.66
CA THR A 120 -17.20 7.81 -23.28
C THR A 120 -17.03 7.06 -21.97
N LYS A 121 -15.84 6.47 -21.76
CA LYS A 121 -15.49 5.75 -20.54
C LYS A 121 -14.41 6.49 -19.75
N ALA A 122 -14.65 6.69 -18.45
CA ALA A 122 -13.66 7.30 -17.57
C ALA A 122 -12.66 6.24 -17.06
N SER A 123 -11.38 6.62 -16.97
CA SER A 123 -10.40 5.89 -16.15
C SER A 123 -10.51 6.42 -14.72
N SER A 124 -10.86 5.57 -13.78
CA SER A 124 -11.11 5.93 -12.38
C SER A 124 -9.97 5.47 -11.50
N PHE A 125 -9.55 6.36 -10.62
CA PHE A 125 -8.54 6.11 -9.60
C PHE A 125 -9.04 6.55 -8.25
N LYS A 126 -8.60 5.85 -7.21
CA LYS A 126 -8.81 6.24 -5.83
C LYS A 126 -7.46 6.37 -5.16
N LEU A 127 -7.29 7.39 -4.35
CA LEU A 127 -6.07 7.64 -3.62
C LEU A 127 -6.38 7.57 -2.12
N TYR A 128 -5.80 6.59 -1.45
CA TYR A 128 -5.82 6.50 0.00
C TYR A 128 -4.57 7.17 0.57
N LEU A 129 -4.76 8.13 1.44
CA LEU A 129 -3.69 8.75 2.24
C LEU A 129 -4.09 8.61 3.71
N GLY A 130 -3.35 7.81 4.46
CA GLY A 130 -3.77 7.59 5.84
C GLY A 130 -2.90 6.60 6.61
N PRO A 131 -3.30 6.32 7.86
CA PRO A 131 -2.53 5.47 8.75
C PRO A 131 -2.59 4.00 8.35
N ASN A 132 -1.47 3.31 8.49
CA ASN A 132 -1.36 1.86 8.31
C ASN A 132 -1.97 1.11 9.52
N LYS A 133 -3.25 1.37 9.80
CA LYS A 133 -3.99 0.76 10.91
C LYS A 133 -4.92 -0.33 10.38
N PHE A 134 -4.74 -1.58 10.82
CA PHE A 134 -5.43 -2.77 10.33
C PHE A 134 -6.95 -2.57 10.20
N ARG A 135 -7.64 -2.18 11.28
CA ARG A 135 -9.09 -1.98 11.27
C ARG A 135 -9.55 -0.81 10.39
N THR A 136 -8.72 0.22 10.28
CA THR A 136 -9.04 1.36 9.40
C THR A 136 -8.95 0.92 7.94
N LEU A 137 -7.91 0.17 7.58
CA LEU A 137 -7.72 -0.33 6.22
C LEU A 137 -8.82 -1.30 5.81
N GLN A 138 -9.27 -2.20 6.70
CA GLN A 138 -10.43 -3.06 6.44
C GLN A 138 -11.70 -2.24 6.13
N LYS A 139 -12.01 -1.23 6.96
CA LYS A 139 -13.18 -0.37 6.73
C LYS A 139 -13.08 0.43 5.44
N ILE A 140 -11.89 0.88 5.08
CA ILE A 140 -11.66 1.60 3.82
C ILE A 140 -11.84 0.67 2.62
N ASP A 141 -11.36 -0.56 2.72
CA ASP A 141 -11.54 -1.58 1.67
C ASP A 141 -13.02 -1.78 1.32
N ASP A 142 -13.85 -2.01 2.33
CA ASP A 142 -15.31 -2.17 2.18
C ASP A 142 -15.98 -0.93 1.54
N ILE A 143 -15.47 0.28 1.82
CA ILE A 143 -16.03 1.53 1.29
C ILE A 143 -15.56 1.79 -0.14
N VAL A 144 -14.29 1.54 -0.42
CA VAL A 144 -13.63 1.91 -1.68
C VAL A 144 -14.11 1.01 -2.82
N ASN A 145 -14.26 -0.28 -2.56
CA ASN A 145 -14.74 -1.23 -3.56
C ASN A 145 -15.56 -2.36 -2.92
N PRO A 146 -16.87 -2.15 -2.66
CA PRO A 146 -17.71 -3.15 -2.01
C PRO A 146 -17.80 -4.48 -2.74
N ASP A 147 -17.58 -4.49 -4.05
CA ASP A 147 -17.70 -5.66 -4.91
C ASP A 147 -16.40 -6.46 -5.03
N LYS A 148 -15.29 -5.94 -4.48
CA LYS A 148 -13.96 -6.54 -4.61
C LYS A 148 -13.11 -6.37 -3.36
N ASP A 149 -12.64 -7.47 -2.80
CA ASP A 149 -11.71 -7.48 -1.68
C ASP A 149 -10.30 -7.04 -2.14
N LEU A 150 -9.95 -5.80 -1.87
CA LEU A 150 -8.64 -5.22 -2.21
C LEU A 150 -7.55 -5.61 -1.19
N LYS A 151 -7.93 -6.18 -0.04
CA LYS A 151 -7.01 -6.62 1.02
C LYS A 151 -6.06 -5.50 1.49
N LEU A 152 -6.58 -4.28 1.62
CA LEU A 152 -5.78 -3.12 2.04
C LEU A 152 -5.15 -3.31 3.43
N GLU A 153 -5.77 -4.10 4.31
CA GLU A 153 -5.20 -4.43 5.62
C GLU A 153 -3.88 -5.21 5.54
N HIS A 154 -3.55 -5.80 4.38
CA HIS A 154 -2.26 -6.44 4.16
C HIS A 154 -1.09 -5.44 4.07
N LEU A 155 -1.35 -4.14 3.98
CA LEU A 155 -0.34 -3.10 4.18
C LEU A 155 0.27 -3.16 5.58
N VAL A 156 -0.49 -3.67 6.58
CA VAL A 156 0.03 -3.91 7.92
C VAL A 156 0.79 -5.24 7.93
N TYR A 157 2.12 -5.15 8.07
CA TYR A 157 2.95 -6.35 8.15
C TYR A 157 2.82 -7.01 9.53
N LEU A 158 2.14 -8.16 9.56
CA LEU A 158 1.87 -8.92 10.80
C LEU A 158 2.93 -10.00 11.09
N GLY A 159 4.10 -9.96 10.44
CA GLY A 159 5.18 -10.91 10.67
C GLY A 159 5.13 -12.15 9.76
N TRP A 160 5.89 -13.18 10.12
CA TRP A 160 5.97 -14.45 9.40
C TRP A 160 4.61 -15.16 9.33
N PRO A 161 4.39 -16.08 8.38
CA PRO A 161 3.08 -16.69 8.15
C PRO A 161 2.40 -17.21 9.41
N LEU A 162 3.12 -17.96 10.26
CA LEU A 162 2.56 -18.49 11.51
C LEU A 162 2.12 -17.37 12.47
N PHE A 163 2.98 -16.38 12.71
CA PHE A 163 2.67 -15.24 13.56
C PHE A 163 1.58 -14.35 12.96
N ARG A 164 1.52 -14.25 11.63
CA ARG A 164 0.46 -13.53 10.92
C ARG A 164 -0.91 -14.13 11.23
N TYR A 165 -1.05 -15.45 11.22
CA TYR A 165 -2.32 -16.11 11.57
C TYR A 165 -2.71 -15.86 13.03
N ILE A 166 -1.77 -16.02 13.96
CA ILE A 166 -2.01 -15.75 15.39
C ILE A 166 -2.40 -14.28 15.58
N ASN A 167 -1.63 -13.35 15.01
CA ASN A 167 -1.91 -11.93 15.14
C ASN A 167 -3.26 -11.53 14.52
N ARG A 168 -3.57 -12.05 13.33
CA ARG A 168 -4.80 -11.69 12.59
C ARG A 168 -6.05 -12.25 13.24
N TYR A 169 -6.04 -13.49 13.72
CA TYR A 169 -7.24 -14.19 14.19
C TYR A 169 -7.37 -14.27 15.70
N PHE A 170 -6.33 -13.95 16.43
CA PHE A 170 -6.32 -14.01 17.89
C PHE A 170 -5.88 -12.68 18.51
N THR A 171 -4.64 -12.25 18.31
CA THR A 171 -4.08 -11.10 19.04
C THR A 171 -4.87 -9.81 18.82
N ILE A 172 -5.25 -9.51 17.56
CA ILE A 172 -6.02 -8.30 17.24
C ILE A 172 -7.39 -8.31 17.91
N TYR A 173 -8.10 -9.46 17.91
CA TYR A 173 -9.42 -9.57 18.53
C TYR A 173 -9.35 -9.48 20.06
N VAL A 174 -8.37 -10.14 20.68
CA VAL A 174 -8.14 -10.03 22.12
C VAL A 174 -7.77 -8.61 22.52
N PHE A 175 -6.93 -7.95 21.72
CA PHE A 175 -6.55 -6.56 21.94
C PHE A 175 -7.77 -5.63 21.86
N ASP A 176 -8.57 -5.72 20.82
CA ASP A 176 -9.77 -4.93 20.64
C ASP A 176 -10.74 -5.16 21.82
N TRP A 177 -11.00 -6.42 22.18
CA TRP A 177 -11.89 -6.78 23.29
C TRP A 177 -11.41 -6.21 24.64
N LEU A 178 -10.13 -6.35 24.98
CA LEU A 178 -9.56 -5.79 26.21
C LEU A 178 -9.61 -4.25 26.23
N THR A 179 -9.42 -3.62 25.07
CA THR A 179 -9.50 -2.15 24.93
C THR A 179 -10.93 -1.67 25.12
N ASP A 180 -11.92 -2.39 24.56
CA ASP A 180 -13.34 -2.08 24.67
C ASP A 180 -13.87 -2.21 26.11
N LEU A 181 -13.20 -3.02 26.97
CA LEU A 181 -13.46 -3.07 28.40
C LEU A 181 -12.98 -1.82 29.17
N GLY A 182 -12.36 -0.85 28.48
CA GLY A 182 -11.86 0.39 29.07
C GLY A 182 -10.56 0.22 29.86
N LEU A 183 -9.84 -0.89 29.68
CA LEU A 183 -8.55 -1.11 30.33
C LEU A 183 -7.49 -0.16 29.76
N SER A 184 -6.58 0.29 30.62
CA SER A 184 -5.45 1.10 30.15
C SER A 184 -4.53 0.28 29.22
N MET A 185 -3.94 0.94 28.23
CA MET A 185 -3.06 0.30 27.23
C MET A 185 -1.96 -0.56 27.87
N GLY A 186 -1.38 -0.11 29.00
CA GLY A 186 -0.35 -0.86 29.73
C GLY A 186 -0.87 -2.20 30.27
N ILE A 187 -2.10 -2.23 30.81
CA ILE A 187 -2.74 -3.45 31.31
C ILE A 187 -3.05 -4.40 30.14
N VAL A 188 -3.58 -3.85 29.04
CA VAL A 188 -3.87 -4.63 27.82
C VAL A 188 -2.62 -5.33 27.32
N LEU A 189 -1.51 -4.59 27.17
CA LEU A 189 -0.23 -5.16 26.71
C LEU A 189 0.31 -6.22 27.68
N LEU A 190 0.22 -5.99 28.99
CA LEU A 190 0.64 -6.94 30.00
C LEU A 190 -0.17 -8.25 29.92
N LEU A 191 -1.50 -8.15 29.80
CA LEU A 191 -2.36 -9.33 29.68
C LEU A 191 -2.08 -10.11 28.40
N ILE A 192 -1.88 -9.45 27.27
CA ILE A 192 -1.52 -10.11 26.01
C ILE A 192 -0.17 -10.78 26.12
N THR A 193 0.81 -10.15 26.78
CA THR A 193 2.14 -10.73 26.98
C THR A 193 2.12 -12.00 27.84
N ILE A 194 1.19 -12.09 28.80
CA ILE A 194 1.02 -13.31 29.61
C ILE A 194 0.29 -14.40 28.83
N LEU A 195 -0.59 -14.01 27.90
CA LEU A 195 -1.43 -14.92 27.14
C LEU A 195 -0.70 -15.58 25.95
N LEU A 196 0.30 -14.92 25.41
CA LEU A 196 1.14 -15.39 24.28
C LEU A 196 2.42 -16.07 24.75
#